data_60cf4e5b7d414867ee4243128ae0fe70
#
_entry.id   60cf4e5b7d414867ee4243128ae0fe70
#
_cell.length_a   1.000
_cell.length_b   1.000
_cell.length_c   1.000
_cell.angle_alpha   90.00
_cell.angle_beta   90.00
_cell.angle_gamma   90.00
#
_symmetry.space_group_name_H-M   'P 1'
#
loop_
_entity.id
_entity.type
_entity.pdbx_description
1 polymer ?
#
loop_
_entity_poly.entity_id
_entity_poly.type
_entity_poly.pdbx_seq_one_letter_code
_entity_poly.pdbx_strand_id
1 'polypeptide(L)'
;AVMLCLYYTVRTYGNIFYMSYALNSAKKICNREYGSSLSVSNYRYERENDRYLITVTDVNGLSADVVYDSVNGIRDGYADVYKSVRANTVRGEFQRILNSLGIDAVCNVKMIYEKVETVGGDGGRCGTLYIDFGVCGNKNDFSAKIVSAFPALREADFDLLYASCVSDGKNYVFYSPKSDLSKNANDISQRINSLTNYG
;
A
#
# COMPACT_ATOMS: atom_id res chain seq x y z
N ALA A 1 -23.32 45.39 8.37
CA ALA A 1 -22.32 44.60 9.14
C ALA A 1 -22.67 43.09 9.13
N VAL A 2 -23.88 42.69 9.55
CA VAL A 2 -24.27 41.27 9.68
C VAL A 2 -24.17 40.50 8.35
N MET A 3 -24.66 41.08 7.25
CA MET A 3 -24.62 40.44 5.91
C MET A 3 -23.19 40.27 5.39
N LEU A 4 -22.29 41.20 5.68
CA LEU A 4 -20.87 41.10 5.35
C LEU A 4 -20.19 39.97 6.17
N CYS A 5 -20.48 39.88 7.46
CA CYS A 5 -19.98 38.82 8.31
C CYS A 5 -20.45 37.43 7.81
N LEU A 6 -21.74 37.30 7.49
CA LEU A 6 -22.30 36.06 6.92
C LEU A 6 -21.65 35.72 5.58
N TYR A 7 -21.44 36.67 4.69
CA TYR A 7 -20.76 36.47 3.42
C TYR A 7 -19.32 35.98 3.61
N TYR A 8 -18.55 36.62 4.49
CA TYR A 8 -17.17 36.18 4.79
C TYR A 8 -17.14 34.81 5.45
N THR A 9 -18.08 34.53 6.36
CA THR A 9 -18.16 33.21 7.01
C THR A 9 -18.45 32.10 6.01
N VAL A 10 -19.46 32.28 5.17
CA VAL A 10 -19.80 31.30 4.14
C VAL A 10 -18.67 31.15 3.10
N ARG A 11 -18.02 32.25 2.75
CA ARG A 11 -16.88 32.25 1.83
C ARG A 11 -15.67 31.48 2.37
N THR A 12 -15.43 31.57 3.67
CA THR A 12 -14.24 31.00 4.31
C THR A 12 -14.46 29.56 4.80
N TYR A 13 -15.64 29.31 5.34
CA TYR A 13 -15.97 28.03 6.01
C TYR A 13 -17.02 27.21 5.28
N GLY A 14 -17.54 27.70 4.17
CA GLY A 14 -18.65 27.07 3.46
C GLY A 14 -19.98 27.16 4.22
N ASN A 15 -20.90 26.28 3.89
CA ASN A 15 -22.19 26.21 4.59
C ASN A 15 -22.02 25.48 5.93
N ILE A 16 -22.34 26.18 7.03
CA ILE A 16 -22.18 25.66 8.40
C ILE A 16 -22.95 24.35 8.61
N PHE A 17 -24.11 24.18 7.99
CA PHE A 17 -24.87 22.93 8.09
C PHE A 17 -24.16 21.77 7.41
N TYR A 18 -23.60 21.99 6.22
CA TYR A 18 -22.81 20.99 5.52
C TYR A 18 -21.51 20.69 6.25
N MET A 19 -20.86 21.69 6.83
CA MET A 19 -19.68 21.48 7.67
C MET A 19 -19.97 20.58 8.86
N SER A 20 -21.07 20.84 9.60
CA SER A 20 -21.47 20.01 10.73
C SER A 20 -21.80 18.59 10.30
N TYR A 21 -22.48 18.46 9.16
CA TYR A 21 -22.80 17.14 8.60
C TYR A 21 -21.51 16.40 8.18
N ALA A 22 -20.59 17.05 7.49
CA ALA A 22 -19.31 16.49 7.07
C ALA A 22 -18.48 16.00 8.26
N LEU A 23 -18.33 16.84 9.30
CA LEU A 23 -17.62 16.47 10.54
C LEU A 23 -18.25 15.29 11.25
N ASN A 24 -19.58 15.26 11.38
CA ASN A 24 -20.28 14.15 12.03
C ASN A 24 -20.17 12.87 11.21
N SER A 25 -20.21 12.97 9.88
CA SER A 25 -20.06 11.84 8.99
C SER A 25 -18.64 11.28 9.01
N ALA A 26 -17.62 12.14 9.03
CA ALA A 26 -16.23 11.71 9.21
C ALA A 26 -16.03 11.00 10.55
N LYS A 27 -16.57 11.56 11.66
CA LYS A 27 -16.52 10.90 12.97
C LYS A 27 -17.23 9.55 12.98
N LYS A 28 -18.37 9.43 12.30
CA LYS A 28 -19.08 8.13 12.18
C LYS A 28 -18.26 7.11 11.41
N ILE A 29 -17.62 7.50 10.31
CA ILE A 29 -16.71 6.61 9.57
C ILE A 29 -15.54 6.20 10.44
N CYS A 30 -14.86 7.16 11.07
CA CYS A 30 -13.76 6.87 11.98
C CYS A 30 -14.16 5.85 13.05
N ASN A 31 -15.29 6.06 13.72
CA ASN A 31 -15.74 5.16 14.78
C ASN A 31 -16.17 3.79 14.27
N ARG A 32 -16.82 3.72 13.08
CA ARG A 32 -17.34 2.47 12.52
C ARG A 32 -16.24 1.61 11.90
N GLU A 33 -15.34 2.24 11.14
CA GLU A 33 -14.33 1.51 10.35
C GLU A 33 -13.02 1.31 11.14
N TYR A 34 -12.71 2.22 12.06
CA TYR A 34 -11.39 2.27 12.73
C TYR A 34 -11.48 2.32 14.27
N GLY A 35 -12.67 2.29 14.84
CA GLY A 35 -12.86 2.40 16.29
C GLY A 35 -12.39 3.74 16.86
N SER A 36 -11.93 3.75 18.11
CA SER A 36 -11.48 4.98 18.79
C SER A 36 -10.03 5.40 18.44
N SER A 37 -9.39 4.71 17.50
CA SER A 37 -7.98 4.92 17.15
C SER A 37 -7.76 6.09 16.20
N LEU A 38 -8.81 6.64 15.57
CA LEU A 38 -8.74 7.83 14.75
C LEU A 38 -9.40 9.03 15.43
N SER A 39 -8.73 10.17 15.35
CA SER A 39 -9.26 11.45 15.81
C SER A 39 -9.35 12.47 14.68
N VAL A 40 -10.37 13.32 14.71
CA VAL A 40 -10.46 14.47 13.81
C VAL A 40 -9.54 15.57 14.37
N SER A 41 -8.51 15.93 13.61
CA SER A 41 -7.51 16.92 14.03
C SER A 41 -7.72 18.30 13.40
N ASN A 42 -8.27 18.36 12.20
CA ASN A 42 -8.48 19.61 11.49
C ASN A 42 -9.63 19.49 10.47
N TYR A 43 -10.11 20.63 9.97
CA TYR A 43 -10.99 20.66 8.80
C TYR A 43 -10.70 21.92 7.97
N ARG A 44 -10.94 21.81 6.66
CA ARG A 44 -10.77 22.90 5.69
C ARG A 44 -11.87 22.85 4.65
N TYR A 45 -12.45 24.02 4.31
CA TYR A 45 -13.35 24.14 3.17
C TYR A 45 -12.56 24.52 1.91
N GLU A 46 -12.71 23.74 0.86
CA GLU A 46 -12.08 23.97 -0.43
C GLU A 46 -13.14 24.53 -1.38
N ARG A 47 -13.12 25.85 -1.53
CA ARG A 47 -14.14 26.60 -2.23
C ARG A 47 -14.25 26.27 -3.72
N GLU A 48 -13.11 26.04 -4.37
CA GLU A 48 -13.06 25.78 -5.82
C GLU A 48 -13.84 24.52 -6.20
N ASN A 49 -13.86 23.54 -5.31
CA ASN A 49 -14.50 22.24 -5.52
C ASN A 49 -15.74 22.04 -4.64
N ASP A 50 -16.15 23.07 -3.89
CA ASP A 50 -17.28 23.01 -2.93
C ASP A 50 -17.25 21.76 -2.02
N ARG A 51 -16.08 21.49 -1.42
CA ARG A 51 -15.87 20.31 -0.60
C ARG A 51 -15.20 20.61 0.72
N TYR A 52 -15.45 19.74 1.70
CA TYR A 52 -14.78 19.77 2.99
C TYR A 52 -13.70 18.70 3.06
N LEU A 53 -12.50 19.07 3.45
CA LEU A 53 -11.39 18.19 3.76
C LEU A 53 -11.28 18.10 5.27
N ILE A 54 -11.45 16.92 5.82
CA ILE A 54 -11.45 16.66 7.26
C ILE A 54 -10.25 15.79 7.55
N THR A 55 -9.23 16.38 8.16
CA THR A 55 -8.02 15.65 8.49
C THR A 55 -8.28 14.77 9.70
N VAL A 56 -8.06 13.48 9.52
CA VAL A 56 -8.09 12.46 10.56
C VAL A 56 -6.67 11.99 10.83
N THR A 57 -6.37 11.72 12.11
CA THR A 57 -5.03 11.30 12.54
C THR A 57 -5.16 10.08 13.45
N ASP A 58 -4.33 9.08 13.24
CA ASP A 58 -4.27 7.89 14.09
C ASP A 58 -3.34 8.09 15.31
N VAL A 59 -3.31 7.08 16.16
CA VAL A 59 -2.48 7.06 17.38
C VAL A 59 -0.98 7.09 17.09
N ASN A 60 -0.57 6.74 15.87
CA ASN A 60 0.82 6.74 15.41
C ASN A 60 1.21 8.03 14.68
N GLY A 61 0.27 8.98 14.57
CA GLY A 61 0.49 10.27 13.90
C GLY A 61 0.29 10.23 12.38
N LEU A 62 -0.16 9.11 11.80
CA LEU A 62 -0.51 9.05 10.39
C LEU A 62 -1.79 9.85 10.15
N SER A 63 -1.72 10.83 9.26
CA SER A 63 -2.83 11.72 8.93
C SER A 63 -3.25 11.58 7.48
N ALA A 64 -4.55 11.68 7.23
CA ALA A 64 -5.13 11.72 5.90
C ALA A 64 -6.44 12.51 5.90
N ASP A 65 -6.88 12.93 4.74
CA ASP A 65 -8.13 13.66 4.60
C ASP A 65 -9.29 12.73 4.23
N VAL A 66 -10.37 12.85 5.00
CA VAL A 66 -11.70 12.39 4.62
C VAL A 66 -12.37 13.53 3.89
N VAL A 67 -12.77 13.28 2.67
CA VAL A 67 -13.36 14.31 1.79
C VAL A 67 -14.88 14.20 1.82
N TYR A 68 -15.56 15.30 2.11
CA TYR A 68 -17.00 15.41 1.93
C TYR A 68 -17.31 16.41 0.82
N ASP A 69 -18.12 15.98 -0.13
CA ASP A 69 -18.62 16.81 -1.21
C ASP A 69 -20.14 16.61 -1.31
N SER A 70 -20.85 17.69 -1.61
CA SER A 70 -22.31 17.71 -1.62
C SER A 70 -22.92 16.82 -2.72
N VAL A 71 -22.16 16.52 -3.77
CA VAL A 71 -22.61 15.71 -4.92
C VAL A 71 -22.24 14.24 -4.75
N ASN A 72 -20.96 13.97 -4.37
CA ASN A 72 -20.42 12.61 -4.33
C ASN A 72 -20.47 12.00 -2.91
N GLY A 73 -20.87 12.79 -1.93
CA GLY A 73 -20.92 12.36 -0.53
C GLY A 73 -19.56 12.32 0.13
N ILE A 74 -19.31 11.27 0.95
CA ILE A 74 -18.10 11.17 1.74
C ILE A 74 -17.16 10.12 1.15
N ARG A 75 -15.87 10.48 1.03
CA ARG A 75 -14.79 9.59 0.58
C ARG A 75 -13.75 9.47 1.70
N ASP A 76 -13.43 8.25 2.07
CA ASP A 76 -12.41 7.94 3.05
C ASP A 76 -11.03 7.88 2.39
N GLY A 77 -10.25 8.95 2.58
CA GLY A 77 -8.86 8.98 2.11
C GLY A 77 -7.86 8.32 3.08
N TYR A 78 -8.26 8.07 4.35
CA TYR A 78 -7.36 7.47 5.33
C TYR A 78 -7.02 6.01 4.97
N ALA A 79 -8.01 5.24 4.52
CA ALA A 79 -7.78 3.86 4.11
C ALA A 79 -6.73 3.74 2.99
N ASP A 80 -6.78 4.64 2.00
CA ASP A 80 -5.84 4.65 0.88
C ASP A 80 -4.41 4.99 1.34
N VAL A 81 -4.28 6.02 2.21
CA VAL A 81 -2.99 6.42 2.79
C VAL A 81 -2.42 5.31 3.66
N TYR A 82 -3.22 4.73 4.55
CA TYR A 82 -2.82 3.62 5.42
C TYR A 82 -2.28 2.43 4.62
N LYS A 83 -3.04 2.00 3.59
CA LYS A 83 -2.63 0.89 2.71
C LYS A 83 -1.32 1.19 1.99
N SER A 84 -1.16 2.42 1.49
CA SER A 84 0.06 2.85 0.82
C SER A 84 1.28 2.85 1.75
N VAL A 85 1.13 3.42 2.96
CA VAL A 85 2.21 3.46 3.96
C VAL A 85 2.58 2.05 4.39
N ARG A 86 1.60 1.20 4.68
CA ARG A 86 1.85 -0.20 5.08
C ARG A 86 2.58 -0.99 3.99
N ALA A 87 2.13 -0.88 2.74
CA ALA A 87 2.80 -1.52 1.60
C ALA A 87 4.26 -1.04 1.45
N ASN A 88 4.50 0.26 1.60
CA ASN A 88 5.86 0.82 1.53
C ASN A 88 6.75 0.34 2.68
N THR A 89 6.20 0.21 3.90
CA THR A 89 6.93 -0.33 5.06
C THR A 89 7.35 -1.78 4.80
N VAL A 90 6.40 -2.64 4.42
CA VAL A 90 6.67 -4.05 4.12
C VAL A 90 7.67 -4.19 2.97
N ARG A 91 7.49 -3.41 1.89
CA ARG A 91 8.46 -3.35 0.79
C ARG A 91 9.87 -2.97 1.27
N GLY A 92 9.96 -1.95 2.13
CA GLY A 92 11.25 -1.50 2.70
C GLY A 92 11.91 -2.56 3.57
N GLU A 93 11.15 -3.37 4.30
CA GLU A 93 11.66 -4.50 5.07
C GLU A 93 12.25 -5.58 4.17
N PHE A 94 11.53 -6.01 3.12
CA PHE A 94 12.03 -6.96 2.15
C PHE A 94 13.26 -6.44 1.40
N GLN A 95 13.26 -5.17 0.99
CA GLN A 95 14.42 -4.57 0.31
C GLN A 95 15.66 -4.56 1.21
N ARG A 96 15.50 -4.25 2.50
CA ARG A 96 16.62 -4.32 3.46
C ARG A 96 17.17 -5.73 3.60
N ILE A 97 16.29 -6.75 3.63
CA ILE A 97 16.68 -8.15 3.67
C ILE A 97 17.52 -8.52 2.43
N LEU A 98 17.06 -8.19 1.22
CA LEU A 98 17.80 -8.44 -0.02
C LEU A 98 19.17 -7.75 -0.02
N ASN A 99 19.20 -6.48 0.38
CA ASN A 99 20.44 -5.70 0.45
C ASN A 99 21.43 -6.29 1.47
N SER A 100 20.96 -6.81 2.60
CA SER A 100 21.82 -7.45 3.62
C SER A 100 22.47 -8.73 3.14
N LEU A 101 21.90 -9.39 2.14
CA LEU A 101 22.44 -10.57 1.48
C LEU A 101 23.33 -10.21 0.28
N GLY A 102 23.53 -8.91 0.00
CA GLY A 102 24.27 -8.45 -1.18
C GLY A 102 23.53 -8.74 -2.51
N ILE A 103 22.22 -8.94 -2.46
CA ILE A 103 21.41 -9.24 -3.63
C ILE A 103 20.95 -7.91 -4.24
N ASP A 104 21.45 -7.60 -5.44
CA ASP A 104 21.01 -6.47 -6.23
C ASP A 104 19.70 -6.84 -6.96
N ALA A 105 18.59 -6.49 -6.34
CA ALA A 105 17.25 -6.71 -6.87
C ALA A 105 16.29 -5.66 -6.30
N VAL A 106 15.24 -5.38 -7.06
CA VAL A 106 14.17 -4.46 -6.63
C VAL A 106 12.97 -5.29 -6.19
N CYS A 107 12.46 -5.01 -5.00
CA CYS A 107 11.24 -5.66 -4.55
C CYS A 107 10.01 -4.75 -4.61
N ASN A 108 8.86 -5.37 -4.77
CA ASN A 108 7.54 -4.77 -4.64
C ASN A 108 6.60 -5.74 -3.95
N VAL A 109 5.49 -5.25 -3.39
CA VAL A 109 4.55 -6.07 -2.64
C VAL A 109 3.12 -5.81 -3.08
N LYS A 110 2.33 -6.89 -3.17
CA LYS A 110 0.87 -6.80 -3.25
C LYS A 110 0.30 -7.24 -1.92
N MET A 111 -0.22 -6.27 -1.18
CA MET A 111 -0.81 -6.51 0.12
C MET A 111 -2.23 -7.08 -0.02
N ILE A 112 -2.58 -7.97 0.90
CA ILE A 112 -3.95 -8.43 1.14
C ILE A 112 -4.40 -7.78 2.45
N TYR A 113 -5.46 -7.02 2.37
CA TYR A 113 -6.11 -6.41 3.52
C TYR A 113 -7.38 -7.21 3.82
N GLU A 114 -7.36 -7.96 4.88
CA GLU A 114 -8.60 -8.42 5.52
C GLU A 114 -9.27 -7.15 6.06
N LYS A 115 -10.62 -7.13 6.07
CA LYS A 115 -11.39 -5.94 6.49
C LYS A 115 -10.67 -5.13 7.55
N VAL A 116 -10.46 -3.84 7.30
CA VAL A 116 -9.79 -2.91 8.23
C VAL A 116 -10.73 -2.69 9.42
N GLU A 117 -10.93 -3.72 10.24
CA GLU A 117 -11.80 -3.62 11.43
C GLU A 117 -11.05 -3.06 12.65
N THR A 118 -9.71 -2.98 12.60
CA THR A 118 -8.93 -2.45 13.72
C THR A 118 -7.70 -1.70 13.23
N VAL A 119 -7.72 -0.39 13.33
CA VAL A 119 -6.50 0.43 13.35
C VAL A 119 -5.73 0.07 14.62
N GLY A 120 -4.58 -0.55 14.47
CA GLY A 120 -3.75 -1.03 15.59
C GLY A 120 -3.48 -2.54 15.55
N GLY A 121 -4.22 -3.32 14.77
CA GLY A 121 -3.80 -4.66 14.39
C GLY A 121 -2.84 -4.62 13.20
N ASP A 122 -2.08 -5.68 12.97
CA ASP A 122 -1.19 -5.86 11.82
C ASP A 122 -1.99 -5.98 10.50
N GLY A 123 -2.83 -5.01 10.24
CA GLY A 123 -3.96 -4.96 9.32
C GLY A 123 -3.67 -5.12 7.84
N GLY A 124 -2.84 -6.08 7.48
CA GLY A 124 -2.55 -6.44 6.10
C GLY A 124 -1.31 -7.31 6.03
N ARG A 125 -1.39 -8.41 5.32
CA ARG A 125 -0.29 -9.32 5.05
C ARG A 125 0.19 -9.19 3.61
N CYS A 126 1.44 -9.53 3.36
CA CYS A 126 1.95 -9.59 2.00
C CYS A 126 1.39 -10.82 1.30
N GLY A 127 0.46 -10.63 0.37
CA GLY A 127 -0.06 -11.72 -0.46
C GLY A 127 0.93 -12.14 -1.53
N THR A 128 1.54 -11.19 -2.25
CA THR A 128 2.55 -11.49 -3.27
C THR A 128 3.76 -10.59 -3.09
N LEU A 129 4.92 -11.23 -2.98
CA LEU A 129 6.22 -10.57 -3.03
C LEU A 129 6.75 -10.66 -4.47
N TYR A 130 7.01 -9.53 -5.08
CA TYR A 130 7.65 -9.41 -6.39
C TYR A 130 9.12 -9.06 -6.20
N ILE A 131 10.01 -9.80 -6.85
CA ILE A 131 11.46 -9.53 -6.87
C ILE A 131 11.91 -9.45 -8.32
N ASP A 132 12.41 -8.29 -8.73
CA ASP A 132 13.02 -8.11 -10.03
C ASP A 132 14.54 -8.08 -9.88
N PHE A 133 15.19 -9.10 -10.42
CA PHE A 133 16.65 -9.25 -10.42
C PHE A 133 17.32 -8.48 -11.57
N GLY A 134 16.58 -7.69 -12.33
CA GLY A 134 17.09 -6.93 -13.46
C GLY A 134 17.67 -7.85 -14.55
N VAL A 135 18.94 -7.62 -14.92
CA VAL A 135 19.61 -8.43 -15.94
C VAL A 135 20.34 -9.59 -15.27
N CYS A 136 20.14 -10.79 -15.79
CA CYS A 136 20.85 -12.00 -15.41
C CYS A 136 21.68 -12.54 -16.59
N GLY A 137 22.77 -13.26 -16.29
CA GLY A 137 23.61 -13.84 -17.32
C GLY A 137 22.90 -14.93 -18.11
N ASN A 138 22.13 -15.77 -17.41
CA ASN A 138 21.33 -16.84 -18.00
C ASN A 138 20.30 -17.36 -17.01
N LYS A 139 19.51 -18.36 -17.43
CA LYS A 139 18.48 -19.01 -16.59
C LYS A 139 19.04 -19.61 -15.29
N ASN A 140 20.25 -20.18 -15.32
CA ASN A 140 20.86 -20.79 -14.14
C ASN A 140 21.36 -19.71 -13.15
N ASP A 141 21.89 -18.59 -13.65
CA ASP A 141 22.25 -17.44 -12.82
C ASP A 141 21.01 -16.89 -12.10
N PHE A 142 19.89 -16.73 -12.82
CA PHE A 142 18.62 -16.34 -12.22
C PHE A 142 18.16 -17.31 -11.14
N SER A 143 18.23 -18.62 -11.42
CA SER A 143 17.91 -19.68 -10.45
C SER A 143 18.78 -19.56 -9.19
N ALA A 144 20.09 -19.37 -9.35
CA ALA A 144 21.03 -19.20 -8.24
C ALA A 144 20.72 -17.96 -7.39
N LYS A 145 20.37 -16.83 -8.02
CA LYS A 145 19.95 -15.60 -7.31
C LYS A 145 18.68 -15.82 -6.49
N ILE A 146 17.68 -16.54 -7.05
CA ILE A 146 16.46 -16.89 -6.30
C ILE A 146 16.82 -17.75 -5.08
N VAL A 147 17.65 -18.79 -5.25
CA VAL A 147 18.07 -19.68 -4.15
C VAL A 147 18.80 -18.91 -3.06
N SER A 148 19.69 -17.98 -3.44
CA SER A 148 20.46 -17.19 -2.46
C SER A 148 19.56 -16.28 -1.60
N ALA A 149 18.40 -15.90 -2.09
CA ALA A 149 17.42 -15.11 -1.33
C ALA A 149 16.58 -15.96 -0.34
N PHE A 150 16.47 -17.27 -0.54
CA PHE A 150 15.56 -18.12 0.23
C PHE A 150 15.79 -18.13 1.74
N PRO A 151 17.03 -18.18 2.27
CA PRO A 151 17.20 -18.20 3.73
C PRO A 151 16.48 -17.07 4.44
N ALA A 152 16.53 -15.87 3.85
CA ALA A 152 15.88 -14.69 4.40
C ALA A 152 14.37 -14.65 4.10
N LEU A 153 13.97 -15.06 2.88
CA LEU A 153 12.57 -15.05 2.49
C LEU A 153 11.71 -16.08 3.24
N ARG A 154 12.32 -17.13 3.79
CA ARG A 154 11.59 -18.13 4.58
C ARG A 154 11.00 -17.59 5.87
N GLU A 155 11.74 -16.70 6.53
CA GLU A 155 11.31 -16.10 7.77
C GLU A 155 10.34 -14.95 7.57
N ALA A 156 10.31 -14.39 6.36
CA ALA A 156 9.46 -13.29 6.02
C ALA A 156 8.00 -13.73 5.77
N ASP A 157 7.03 -12.90 6.10
CA ASP A 157 5.61 -13.21 5.95
C ASP A 157 5.06 -12.78 4.59
N PHE A 158 4.81 -13.77 3.71
CA PHE A 158 4.15 -13.61 2.42
C PHE A 158 3.55 -14.94 1.94
N ASP A 159 2.59 -14.91 1.03
CA ASP A 159 1.95 -16.13 0.50
C ASP A 159 2.64 -16.64 -0.77
N LEU A 160 2.93 -15.75 -1.70
CA LEU A 160 3.40 -16.05 -3.05
C LEU A 160 4.68 -15.28 -3.37
N LEU A 161 5.64 -15.95 -3.99
CA LEU A 161 6.81 -15.33 -4.60
C LEU A 161 6.62 -15.24 -6.12
N TYR A 162 6.81 -14.06 -6.68
CA TYR A 162 6.98 -13.83 -8.10
C TYR A 162 8.36 -13.20 -8.32
N ALA A 163 9.24 -13.88 -9.03
CA ALA A 163 10.55 -13.36 -9.36
C ALA A 163 10.69 -13.23 -10.89
N SER A 164 11.38 -12.18 -11.33
CA SER A 164 11.63 -11.89 -12.74
C SER A 164 13.08 -11.49 -12.99
N CYS A 165 13.55 -11.75 -14.20
CA CYS A 165 14.76 -11.16 -14.74
C CYS A 165 14.72 -11.13 -16.26
N VAL A 166 15.61 -10.33 -16.85
CA VAL A 166 15.85 -10.29 -18.30
C VAL A 166 17.19 -10.94 -18.60
N SER A 167 17.23 -11.83 -19.59
CA SER A 167 18.47 -12.42 -20.12
C SER A 167 18.30 -12.69 -21.60
N ASP A 168 19.30 -12.30 -22.41
CA ASP A 168 19.30 -12.50 -23.87
C ASP A 168 18.02 -12.04 -24.58
N GLY A 169 17.45 -10.90 -24.14
CA GLY A 169 16.21 -10.33 -24.68
C GLY A 169 14.95 -11.12 -24.34
N LYS A 170 15.02 -12.09 -23.44
CA LYS A 170 13.88 -12.87 -22.93
C LYS A 170 13.61 -12.51 -21.48
N ASN A 171 12.31 -12.44 -21.13
CA ASN A 171 11.89 -12.32 -19.75
C ASN A 171 11.75 -13.71 -19.14
N TYR A 172 12.49 -13.98 -18.09
CA TYR A 172 12.35 -15.18 -17.29
C TYR A 172 11.50 -14.86 -16.05
N VAL A 173 10.58 -15.74 -15.74
CA VAL A 173 9.73 -15.61 -14.55
C VAL A 173 9.70 -16.91 -13.76
N PHE A 174 9.69 -16.75 -12.46
CA PHE A 174 9.51 -17.82 -11.49
C PHE A 174 8.34 -17.47 -10.58
N TYR A 175 7.45 -18.41 -10.37
CA TYR A 175 6.30 -18.25 -9.51
C TYR A 175 6.18 -19.45 -8.58
N SER A 176 6.01 -19.19 -7.28
CA SER A 176 5.85 -20.26 -6.29
C SER A 176 5.10 -19.77 -5.05
N PRO A 177 4.18 -20.59 -4.49
CA PRO A 177 3.76 -20.42 -3.11
C PRO A 177 4.98 -20.50 -2.17
N LYS A 178 4.93 -19.78 -1.05
CA LYS A 178 5.99 -19.83 -0.04
C LYS A 178 6.23 -21.25 0.48
N SER A 179 5.16 -22.05 0.65
CA SER A 179 5.23 -23.45 1.09
C SER A 179 6.09 -24.33 0.19
N ASP A 180 6.15 -24.01 -1.11
CA ASP A 180 6.78 -24.81 -2.15
C ASP A 180 8.18 -24.30 -2.54
N LEU A 181 8.75 -23.36 -1.77
CA LEU A 181 10.07 -22.85 -2.03
C LEU A 181 11.12 -23.93 -1.78
N SER A 182 11.71 -24.45 -2.86
CA SER A 182 12.78 -25.43 -2.84
C SER A 182 14.13 -24.79 -2.56
N LYS A 183 15.03 -25.56 -1.91
CA LYS A 183 16.44 -25.17 -1.70
C LYS A 183 17.34 -25.51 -2.89
N ASN A 184 16.83 -26.28 -3.85
CA ASN A 184 17.64 -26.80 -4.94
C ASN A 184 17.52 -25.91 -6.18
N ALA A 185 18.64 -25.34 -6.63
CA ALA A 185 18.68 -24.48 -7.81
C ALA A 185 18.22 -25.20 -9.08
N ASN A 186 18.47 -26.50 -9.21
CA ASN A 186 18.02 -27.27 -10.39
C ASN A 186 16.50 -27.41 -10.45
N ASP A 187 15.85 -27.64 -9.31
CA ASP A 187 14.40 -27.70 -9.23
C ASP A 187 13.78 -26.34 -9.60
N ILE A 188 14.34 -25.26 -9.10
CA ILE A 188 13.91 -23.89 -9.44
C ILE A 188 14.12 -23.62 -10.92
N SER A 189 15.28 -23.99 -11.47
CA SER A 189 15.57 -23.79 -12.89
C SER A 189 14.55 -24.51 -13.80
N GLN A 190 14.07 -25.68 -13.43
CA GLN A 190 13.01 -26.37 -14.16
C GLN A 190 11.66 -25.64 -14.13
N ARG A 191 11.36 -24.95 -13.05
CA ARG A 191 10.11 -24.21 -12.84
C ARG A 191 10.12 -22.79 -13.43
N ILE A 192 11.28 -22.29 -13.88
CA ILE A 192 11.39 -20.98 -14.53
C ILE A 192 10.82 -21.06 -15.95
N ASN A 193 9.87 -20.19 -16.23
CA ASN A 193 9.26 -20.02 -17.53
C ASN A 193 9.90 -18.85 -18.28
N SER A 194 10.05 -18.97 -19.60
CA SER A 194 10.44 -17.86 -20.47
C SER A 194 9.19 -17.28 -21.11
N LEU A 195 8.97 -15.98 -20.92
CA LEU A 195 7.96 -15.22 -21.66
C LEU A 195 8.65 -14.58 -22.86
N THR A 196 8.23 -14.94 -24.06
CA THR A 196 8.65 -14.24 -25.27
C THR A 196 7.81 -12.95 -25.34
N ASN A 197 8.46 -11.80 -25.37
CA ASN A 197 7.76 -10.56 -25.66
C ASN A 197 7.26 -10.64 -27.09
N TYR A 198 5.96 -10.80 -27.28
CA TYR A 198 5.32 -10.47 -28.54
C TYR A 198 5.30 -8.93 -28.58
N GLY A 199 6.23 -8.35 -29.37
CA GLY A 199 6.27 -6.92 -29.68
C GLY A 199 5.07 -6.47 -30.50
#